data_f0c3ac8852a9ab53cd3bb54fd0be518a
#
_entry.id   f0c3ac8852a9ab53cd3bb54fd0be518a
#
_cell.length_a   1.000
_cell.length_b   1.000
_cell.length_c   1.000
_cell.angle_alpha   90.00
_cell.angle_beta   90.00
_cell.angle_gamma   90.00
#
_symmetry.space_group_name_H-M   'P 1'
#
loop_
_entity.id
_entity.type
_entity.pdbx_description
1 polymer ?
#
loop_
_entity_poly.entity_id
_entity_poly.type
_entity_poly.pdbx_seq_one_letter_code
_entity_poly.pdbx_strand_id
1 'polypeptide(L)'
;VLAAKSITKQFGRIRALAGVDFVASRGEIHALLGENGAGKSTLIRILTGILRPDSGQVTLNRIPLQVGSAATALRRGIAAVYQTPMLFERMTWEENLALGRLNQRRLDFVQVTAEAQAVAADLGFTLPPPRTLVEELSVPERVRLEILRALRSHPQVLILDEPTSILSPTELQPFLALLCRLRSQGRTVVLVTHKLAEALAVADHVTILRAGKVVGETAACHTNEAELARLMMGEDRPRPSSAPTERRQPGKPVVQLHQITVRSADRLVLDRVSLTLHSGAIVGIAGVERNGQEELVEVIAGVRSASSGSIVVADPNCDRREAIAIVPQDRDGDGLILELSLWENLLLAPRLRRRLVSRHGWIRRASAIQLCEEIISLFNVRAYSAKVPVGSLSGGNRQRFLIARTLAATPAVIAACDISRGLDFSAAAELRARLCEYARRGGAVLLISADLEELFELCDRLYVINRGRVAEVRLGQQNMAEIGLMMAGHFADETESRPEK
;
A
#
# COMPACT_ATOMS: atom_id res chain seq x y z
N VAL A 1 -2.91 14.33 27.20
CA VAL A 1 -2.71 15.56 26.42
C VAL A 1 -3.78 15.70 25.35
N LEU A 2 -3.90 14.74 24.43
CA LEU A 2 -4.98 14.66 23.46
C LEU A 2 -6.00 13.64 23.89
N ALA A 3 -7.27 14.06 24.02
CA ALA A 3 -8.33 13.15 24.38
C ALA A 3 -9.57 13.38 23.49
N ALA A 4 -10.19 12.27 23.11
CA ALA A 4 -11.47 12.22 22.45
C ALA A 4 -12.43 11.45 23.35
N LYS A 5 -13.63 11.97 23.58
CA LYS A 5 -14.61 11.34 24.48
C LYS A 5 -15.93 11.17 23.78
N SER A 6 -16.41 9.92 23.77
CA SER A 6 -17.71 9.49 23.22
C SER A 6 -17.95 9.96 21.77
N ILE A 7 -16.91 9.88 20.94
CA ILE A 7 -16.94 10.34 19.56
C ILE A 7 -17.83 9.43 18.71
N THR A 8 -18.84 10.03 18.06
CA THR A 8 -19.66 9.33 17.06
C THR A 8 -19.52 10.01 15.70
N LYS A 9 -19.60 9.20 14.64
CA LYS A 9 -19.67 9.71 13.26
C LYS A 9 -20.39 8.74 12.35
N GLN A 10 -21.33 9.26 11.59
CA GLN A 10 -22.09 8.50 10.61
C GLN A 10 -22.01 9.14 9.22
N PHE A 11 -21.90 8.32 8.20
CA PHE A 11 -21.93 8.71 6.79
C PHE A 11 -23.08 7.95 6.10
N GLY A 12 -24.18 8.64 5.86
CA GLY A 12 -25.39 8.00 5.35
C GLY A 12 -25.86 6.88 6.29
N ARG A 13 -25.83 5.63 5.82
CA ARG A 13 -26.21 4.45 6.64
C ARG A 13 -25.02 3.80 7.37
N ILE A 14 -23.78 4.27 7.13
CA ILE A 14 -22.58 3.68 7.71
C ILE A 14 -22.20 4.44 8.95
N ARG A 15 -22.19 3.76 10.11
CA ARG A 15 -21.69 4.29 11.37
C ARG A 15 -20.21 4.05 11.48
N ALA A 16 -19.40 5.06 11.14
CA ALA A 16 -17.95 4.96 11.12
C ALA A 16 -17.32 4.97 12.52
N LEU A 17 -17.92 5.70 13.48
CA LEU A 17 -17.53 5.71 14.89
C LEU A 17 -18.76 5.64 15.77
N ALA A 18 -18.69 4.84 16.84
CA ALA A 18 -19.84 4.47 17.69
C ALA A 18 -19.53 4.69 19.18
N GLY A 19 -19.19 5.93 19.57
CA GLY A 19 -18.87 6.27 20.95
C GLY A 19 -17.41 5.93 21.30
N VAL A 20 -16.47 6.41 20.49
CA VAL A 20 -15.04 6.14 20.67
C VAL A 20 -14.46 7.06 21.74
N ASP A 21 -13.82 6.46 22.72
CA ASP A 21 -12.92 7.12 23.68
C ASP A 21 -11.48 6.84 23.28
N PHE A 22 -10.63 7.88 23.30
CA PHE A 22 -9.22 7.77 22.95
C PHE A 22 -8.42 8.80 23.76
N VAL A 23 -7.30 8.37 24.33
CA VAL A 23 -6.42 9.25 25.12
C VAL A 23 -4.98 8.99 24.75
N ALA A 24 -4.26 10.04 24.34
CA ALA A 24 -2.81 10.00 24.19
C ALA A 24 -2.17 10.93 25.23
N SER A 25 -1.23 10.40 26.01
CA SER A 25 -0.55 11.12 27.09
C SER A 25 0.62 11.95 26.59
N ARG A 26 1.16 12.81 27.42
CA ARG A 26 2.28 13.67 27.02
C ARG A 26 3.58 12.86 26.92
N GLY A 27 4.28 13.03 25.79
CA GLY A 27 5.61 12.42 25.64
C GLY A 27 5.58 10.91 25.46
N GLU A 28 4.46 10.36 24.97
CA GLU A 28 4.35 8.93 24.64
C GLU A 28 4.18 8.72 23.12
N ILE A 29 4.53 7.54 22.69
CA ILE A 29 4.12 7.01 21.39
C ILE A 29 2.90 6.14 21.64
N HIS A 30 1.73 6.58 21.15
CA HIS A 30 0.47 5.87 21.26
C HIS A 30 0.11 5.23 19.92
N ALA A 31 0.07 3.90 19.84
CA ALA A 31 -0.34 3.19 18.65
C ALA A 31 -1.87 3.08 18.57
N LEU A 32 -2.46 3.52 17.46
CA LEU A 32 -3.86 3.30 17.13
C LEU A 32 -3.94 2.20 16.08
N LEU A 33 -4.30 1.00 16.50
CA LEU A 33 -4.40 -0.19 15.67
C LEU A 33 -5.83 -0.47 15.23
N GLY A 34 -5.98 -1.21 14.15
CA GLY A 34 -7.27 -1.67 13.65
C GLY A 34 -7.21 -2.03 12.17
N GLU A 35 -8.14 -2.87 11.72
CA GLU A 35 -8.28 -3.20 10.31
C GLU A 35 -8.69 -2.00 9.45
N ASN A 36 -8.55 -2.13 8.13
CA ASN A 36 -9.07 -1.12 7.21
C ASN A 36 -10.60 -1.05 7.32
N GLY A 37 -11.12 0.17 7.41
CA GLY A 37 -12.55 0.38 7.69
C GLY A 37 -12.93 0.35 9.18
N ALA A 38 -12.00 0.12 10.11
CA ALA A 38 -12.27 0.17 11.55
C ALA A 38 -12.66 1.56 12.08
N GLY A 39 -12.40 2.63 11.28
CA GLY A 39 -12.71 4.00 11.66
C GLY A 39 -11.50 4.85 12.00
N LYS A 40 -10.27 4.33 11.89
CA LYS A 40 -9.01 5.04 12.23
C LYS A 40 -8.88 6.39 11.52
N SER A 41 -8.94 6.41 10.19
CA SER A 41 -8.81 7.66 9.41
C SER A 41 -9.96 8.64 9.69
N THR A 42 -11.16 8.15 10.06
CA THR A 42 -12.27 9.01 10.50
C THR A 42 -11.95 9.66 11.84
N LEU A 43 -11.41 8.89 12.79
CA LEU A 43 -11.00 9.42 14.09
C LEU A 43 -9.87 10.45 13.93
N ILE A 44 -8.84 10.14 13.11
CA ILE A 44 -7.75 11.09 12.83
C ILE A 44 -8.27 12.40 12.26
N ARG A 45 -9.16 12.35 11.25
CA ARG A 45 -9.74 13.58 10.66
C ARG A 45 -10.54 14.40 11.66
N ILE A 46 -11.11 13.75 12.68
CA ILE A 46 -11.78 14.46 13.78
C ILE A 46 -10.75 15.06 14.74
N LEU A 47 -9.72 14.31 15.14
CA LEU A 47 -8.64 14.78 16.01
C LEU A 47 -7.86 15.97 15.42
N THR A 48 -7.68 15.95 14.09
CA THR A 48 -7.02 17.02 13.32
C THR A 48 -7.96 18.17 12.95
N GLY A 49 -9.24 18.10 13.34
CA GLY A 49 -10.21 19.15 13.09
C GLY A 49 -10.72 19.24 11.65
N ILE A 50 -10.35 18.34 10.75
CA ILE A 50 -10.86 18.31 9.36
C ILE A 50 -12.33 17.92 9.32
N LEU A 51 -12.74 16.98 10.18
CA LEU A 51 -14.07 16.43 10.21
C LEU A 51 -14.73 16.75 11.56
N ARG A 52 -16.00 17.17 11.53
CA ARG A 52 -16.79 17.34 12.75
C ARG A 52 -17.39 16.01 13.17
N PRO A 53 -17.29 15.61 14.44
CA PRO A 53 -18.06 14.49 14.96
C PRO A 53 -19.56 14.85 14.99
N ASP A 54 -20.42 13.84 15.03
CA ASP A 54 -21.86 14.02 15.20
C ASP A 54 -22.18 14.20 16.69
N SER A 55 -21.42 13.54 17.58
CA SER A 55 -21.43 13.77 19.03
C SER A 55 -20.06 13.49 19.63
N GLY A 56 -19.90 13.89 20.89
CA GLY A 56 -18.65 13.76 21.62
C GLY A 56 -17.79 15.02 21.54
N GLN A 57 -16.62 14.98 22.20
CA GLN A 57 -15.74 16.10 22.36
C GLN A 57 -14.28 15.69 22.23
N VAL A 58 -13.50 16.56 21.55
CA VAL A 58 -12.03 16.44 21.51
C VAL A 58 -11.43 17.53 22.38
N THR A 59 -10.44 17.20 23.20
CA THR A 59 -9.73 18.15 24.06
C THR A 59 -8.21 18.00 23.87
N LEU A 60 -7.49 19.11 23.92
CA LEU A 60 -6.04 19.15 24.03
C LEU A 60 -5.68 19.86 25.32
N ASN A 61 -4.90 19.22 26.20
CA ASN A 61 -4.57 19.72 27.54
C ASN A 61 -5.83 20.10 28.34
N ARG A 62 -6.89 19.31 28.25
CA ARG A 62 -8.23 19.52 28.86
C ARG A 62 -8.99 20.75 28.30
N ILE A 63 -8.47 21.41 27.28
CA ILE A 63 -9.14 22.53 26.62
C ILE A 63 -9.89 21.99 25.40
N PRO A 64 -11.20 22.24 25.26
CA PRO A 64 -11.95 21.81 24.10
C PRO A 64 -11.39 22.35 22.79
N LEU A 65 -11.28 21.48 21.79
CA LEU A 65 -10.92 21.85 20.43
C LEU A 65 -12.18 22.20 19.65
N GLN A 66 -12.17 23.35 18.99
CA GLN A 66 -13.16 23.64 17.97
C GLN A 66 -12.89 22.76 16.75
N VAL A 67 -13.61 21.66 16.66
CA VAL A 67 -13.55 20.74 15.52
C VAL A 67 -14.24 21.34 14.30
N GLY A 68 -13.65 21.16 13.12
CA GLY A 68 -14.11 21.71 11.84
C GLY A 68 -13.20 22.78 11.24
N SER A 69 -11.97 22.91 11.78
CA SER A 69 -10.90 23.75 11.22
C SER A 69 -9.53 23.14 11.50
N ALA A 70 -8.92 22.54 10.46
CA ALA A 70 -7.56 21.99 10.53
C ALA A 70 -6.54 23.09 10.91
N ALA A 71 -6.72 24.33 10.43
CA ALA A 71 -5.88 25.45 10.80
C ALA A 71 -5.93 25.76 12.30
N THR A 72 -7.08 25.57 12.95
CA THR A 72 -7.21 25.75 14.40
C THR A 72 -6.51 24.62 15.16
N ALA A 73 -6.63 23.37 14.73
CA ALA A 73 -5.94 22.24 15.34
C ALA A 73 -4.41 22.42 15.22
N LEU A 74 -3.91 22.84 14.05
CA LEU A 74 -2.49 23.12 13.81
C LEU A 74 -1.97 24.23 14.74
N ARG A 75 -2.69 25.36 14.84
CA ARG A 75 -2.34 26.47 15.75
C ARG A 75 -2.34 26.04 17.22
N ARG A 76 -3.15 25.06 17.58
CA ARG A 76 -3.19 24.48 18.94
C ARG A 76 -2.11 23.46 19.19
N GLY A 77 -1.32 23.09 18.17
CA GLY A 77 -0.19 22.17 18.29
C GLY A 77 -0.50 20.72 17.95
N ILE A 78 -1.50 20.45 17.10
CA ILE A 78 -1.75 19.14 16.52
C ILE A 78 -1.39 19.19 15.04
N ALA A 79 -0.41 18.37 14.63
CA ALA A 79 -0.06 18.18 13.22
C ALA A 79 -0.29 16.74 12.81
N ALA A 80 -0.54 16.51 11.52
CA ALA A 80 -0.72 15.17 10.98
C ALA A 80 0.03 15.02 9.65
N VAL A 81 0.55 13.81 9.45
CA VAL A 81 1.03 13.28 8.19
C VAL A 81 0.07 12.16 7.78
N TYR A 82 -0.52 12.29 6.60
CA TYR A 82 -1.52 11.35 6.09
C TYR A 82 -0.87 10.28 5.23
N GLN A 83 -1.58 9.17 5.04
CA GLN A 83 -1.14 8.01 4.24
C GLN A 83 -0.70 8.40 2.81
N THR A 84 -1.40 9.35 2.18
CA THR A 84 -1.00 9.92 0.90
C THR A 84 -0.30 11.24 1.16
N PRO A 85 0.97 11.42 0.76
CA PRO A 85 1.69 12.68 0.91
C PRO A 85 0.93 13.83 0.24
N MET A 86 0.68 14.90 1.01
CA MET A 86 -0.01 16.10 0.52
C MET A 86 1.01 17.15 0.07
N LEU A 87 1.88 16.76 -0.87
CA LEU A 87 2.89 17.60 -1.47
C LEU A 87 2.50 17.99 -2.90
N PHE A 88 2.87 19.18 -3.31
CA PHE A 88 2.73 19.63 -4.69
C PHE A 88 3.93 19.16 -5.50
N GLU A 89 3.75 18.19 -6.36
CA GLU A 89 4.82 17.50 -7.09
C GLU A 89 5.64 18.42 -7.99
N ARG A 90 5.00 19.41 -8.62
CA ARG A 90 5.64 20.38 -9.52
C ARG A 90 6.26 21.60 -8.80
N MET A 91 6.27 21.57 -7.49
CA MET A 91 6.96 22.55 -6.65
C MET A 91 8.23 21.94 -6.08
N THR A 92 9.22 22.79 -5.77
CA THR A 92 10.41 22.36 -5.06
C THR A 92 10.07 21.97 -3.62
N TRP A 93 10.96 21.25 -2.95
CA TRP A 93 10.75 20.89 -1.56
C TRP A 93 10.73 22.12 -0.65
N GLU A 94 11.52 23.17 -0.95
CA GLU A 94 11.51 24.44 -0.21
C GLU A 94 10.17 25.17 -0.37
N GLU A 95 9.62 25.21 -1.60
CA GLU A 95 8.31 25.79 -1.86
C GLU A 95 7.21 25.06 -1.10
N ASN A 96 7.24 23.72 -1.10
CA ASN A 96 6.30 22.90 -0.31
C ASN A 96 6.42 23.19 1.19
N LEU A 97 7.61 23.36 1.72
CA LEU A 97 7.82 23.76 3.11
C LEU A 97 7.39 25.20 3.39
N ALA A 98 7.47 26.09 2.42
CA ALA A 98 7.05 27.48 2.56
C ALA A 98 5.52 27.63 2.59
N LEU A 99 4.76 26.68 2.03
CA LEU A 99 3.31 26.67 2.09
C LEU A 99 2.83 26.67 3.55
N GLY A 100 1.81 27.48 3.83
CA GLY A 100 1.25 27.61 5.19
C GLY A 100 1.86 28.76 6.02
N ARG A 101 2.89 29.48 5.53
CA ARG A 101 3.34 30.74 6.12
C ARG A 101 2.40 31.89 5.74
N LEU A 102 1.16 31.81 6.17
CA LEU A 102 0.07 32.73 5.78
C LEU A 102 0.28 34.20 6.19
N ASN A 103 1.26 34.49 7.03
CA ASN A 103 1.47 35.84 7.58
C ASN A 103 2.67 36.56 6.98
N GLN A 104 3.40 36.02 6.03
CA GLN A 104 4.57 36.68 5.43
C GLN A 104 4.22 37.18 4.02
N ARG A 105 4.35 38.52 3.82
CA ARG A 105 4.17 39.16 2.49
C ARG A 105 5.23 38.76 1.47
N ARG A 106 6.39 38.22 1.91
CA ARG A 106 7.47 37.71 1.07
C ARG A 106 7.96 36.40 1.66
N LEU A 107 8.11 35.37 0.81
CA LEU A 107 8.70 34.10 1.19
C LEU A 107 10.23 34.24 1.17
N ASP A 108 10.85 34.00 2.31
CA ASP A 108 12.31 33.89 2.43
C ASP A 108 12.71 32.43 2.39
N PHE A 109 13.14 31.98 1.20
CA PHE A 109 13.57 30.59 1.01
C PHE A 109 14.86 30.28 1.76
N VAL A 110 15.75 31.25 2.00
CA VAL A 110 16.97 31.05 2.79
C VAL A 110 16.61 30.70 4.23
N GLN A 111 15.67 31.40 4.80
CA GLN A 111 15.17 31.11 6.15
C GLN A 111 14.44 29.75 6.19
N VAL A 112 13.62 29.43 5.18
CA VAL A 112 12.92 28.13 5.08
C VAL A 112 13.91 26.98 5.04
N THR A 113 14.96 27.11 4.23
CA THR A 113 16.01 26.08 4.09
C THR A 113 16.80 25.93 5.37
N ALA A 114 17.19 27.04 6.03
CA ALA A 114 17.93 27.01 7.29
C ALA A 114 17.12 26.33 8.42
N GLU A 115 15.83 26.66 8.55
CA GLU A 115 14.94 26.01 9.52
C GLU A 115 14.77 24.50 9.22
N ALA A 116 14.61 24.14 7.95
CA ALA A 116 14.52 22.75 7.54
C ALA A 116 15.81 21.99 7.83
N GLN A 117 16.97 22.59 7.58
CA GLN A 117 18.27 22.00 7.89
C GLN A 117 18.45 21.76 9.39
N ALA A 118 18.05 22.72 10.23
CA ALA A 118 18.13 22.57 11.68
C ALA A 118 17.28 21.39 12.17
N VAL A 119 16.01 21.29 11.71
CA VAL A 119 15.13 20.17 12.06
C VAL A 119 15.63 18.85 11.48
N ALA A 120 16.11 18.85 10.24
CA ALA A 120 16.64 17.65 9.60
C ALA A 120 17.89 17.12 10.30
N ALA A 121 18.80 18.00 10.72
CA ALA A 121 20.00 17.63 11.48
C ALA A 121 19.65 17.01 12.84
N ASP A 122 18.68 17.61 13.58
CA ASP A 122 18.20 17.08 14.86
C ASP A 122 17.56 15.70 14.71
N LEU A 123 16.93 15.43 13.58
CA LEU A 123 16.27 14.15 13.28
C LEU A 123 17.16 13.15 12.55
N GLY A 124 18.37 13.54 12.15
CA GLY A 124 19.29 12.70 11.37
C GLY A 124 18.86 12.50 9.93
N PHE A 125 18.16 13.48 9.32
CA PHE A 125 17.77 13.45 7.91
C PHE A 125 18.80 14.14 7.02
N THR A 126 18.97 13.61 5.81
CA THR A 126 19.64 14.35 4.73
C THR A 126 18.57 15.03 3.88
N LEU A 127 18.70 16.35 3.68
CA LEU A 127 17.82 17.08 2.78
C LEU A 127 18.22 16.86 1.33
N PRO A 128 17.26 16.89 0.39
CA PRO A 128 17.58 16.92 -1.02
C PRO A 128 18.38 18.16 -1.41
N PRO A 129 19.10 18.14 -2.56
CA PRO A 129 19.74 19.33 -3.10
C PRO A 129 18.74 20.49 -3.23
N PRO A 130 19.17 21.77 -3.08
CA PRO A 130 18.31 22.92 -3.28
C PRO A 130 17.62 22.90 -4.65
N ARG A 131 16.38 23.36 -4.71
CA ARG A 131 15.54 23.44 -5.92
C ARG A 131 15.16 22.10 -6.54
N THR A 132 15.37 20.96 -5.85
CA THR A 132 14.86 19.66 -6.31
C THR A 132 13.34 19.66 -6.29
N LEU A 133 12.70 19.27 -7.39
CA LEU A 133 11.25 19.13 -7.48
C LEU A 133 10.78 17.91 -6.66
N VAL A 134 9.61 18.02 -6.07
CA VAL A 134 9.05 16.89 -5.27
C VAL A 134 8.80 15.67 -6.13
N GLU A 135 8.49 15.83 -7.43
CA GLU A 135 8.35 14.68 -8.34
C GLU A 135 9.65 13.89 -8.56
N GLU A 136 10.80 14.51 -8.33
CA GLU A 136 12.13 13.86 -8.42
C GLU A 136 12.51 13.08 -7.16
N LEU A 137 11.82 13.37 -6.04
CA LEU A 137 12.08 12.72 -4.76
C LEU A 137 11.54 11.29 -4.74
N SER A 138 12.30 10.40 -4.13
CA SER A 138 11.82 9.06 -3.79
C SER A 138 10.66 9.14 -2.78
N VAL A 139 9.88 8.08 -2.71
CA VAL A 139 8.72 8.03 -1.80
C VAL A 139 9.13 8.24 -0.33
N PRO A 140 10.22 7.61 0.18
CA PRO A 140 10.69 7.86 1.54
C PRO A 140 11.12 9.31 1.78
N GLU A 141 11.75 9.97 0.80
CA GLU A 141 12.11 11.39 0.91
C GLU A 141 10.88 12.28 1.00
N ARG A 142 9.82 11.95 0.26
CA ARG A 142 8.53 12.66 0.36
C ARG A 142 7.90 12.51 1.74
N VAL A 143 7.94 11.32 2.35
CA VAL A 143 7.45 11.12 3.73
C VAL A 143 8.27 11.92 4.73
N ARG A 144 9.59 11.92 4.59
CA ARG A 144 10.48 12.74 5.45
C ARG A 144 10.17 14.23 5.30
N LEU A 145 9.91 14.69 4.08
CA LEU A 145 9.53 16.07 3.81
C LEU A 145 8.18 16.45 4.45
N GLU A 146 7.19 15.55 4.40
CA GLU A 146 5.91 15.72 5.10
C GLU A 146 6.09 15.84 6.61
N ILE A 147 6.93 14.99 7.19
CA ILE A 147 7.25 15.03 8.62
C ILE A 147 7.96 16.35 8.97
N LEU A 148 8.93 16.77 8.17
CA LEU A 148 9.61 18.07 8.35
C LEU A 148 8.59 19.22 8.30
N ARG A 149 7.68 19.19 7.34
CA ARG A 149 6.61 20.21 7.21
C ARG A 149 5.73 20.24 8.46
N ALA A 150 5.33 19.08 8.95
CA ALA A 150 4.52 18.96 10.16
C ALA A 150 5.26 19.47 11.41
N LEU A 151 6.53 19.12 11.57
CA LEU A 151 7.35 19.45 12.74
C LEU A 151 7.72 20.95 12.82
N ARG A 152 7.76 21.65 11.69
CA ARG A 152 8.01 23.12 11.67
C ARG A 152 7.00 23.94 12.46
N SER A 153 5.77 23.43 12.64
CA SER A 153 4.77 24.08 13.50
C SER A 153 5.01 23.83 14.99
N HIS A 154 6.10 23.16 15.37
CA HIS A 154 6.41 22.73 16.72
C HIS A 154 5.21 22.06 17.44
N PRO A 155 4.62 21.01 16.84
CA PRO A 155 3.42 20.41 17.39
C PRO A 155 3.70 19.72 18.72
N GLN A 156 2.72 19.79 19.63
CA GLN A 156 2.72 18.97 20.85
C GLN A 156 2.33 17.53 20.56
N VAL A 157 1.47 17.35 19.57
CA VAL A 157 0.97 16.03 19.10
C VAL A 157 1.22 15.91 17.61
N LEU A 158 1.94 14.87 17.20
CA LEU A 158 2.16 14.49 15.82
C LEU A 158 1.38 13.19 15.54
N ILE A 159 0.46 13.22 14.58
CA ILE A 159 -0.31 12.07 14.16
C ILE A 159 0.27 11.57 12.83
N LEU A 160 0.60 10.29 12.75
CA LEU A 160 1.18 9.64 11.57
C LEU A 160 0.25 8.52 11.12
N ASP A 161 -0.37 8.68 9.93
CA ASP A 161 -1.34 7.71 9.38
C ASP A 161 -0.64 6.78 8.38
N GLU A 162 -0.36 5.54 8.80
CA GLU A 162 0.31 4.47 8.04
C GLU A 162 1.64 4.90 7.38
N PRO A 163 2.56 5.58 8.09
CA PRO A 163 3.75 6.17 7.50
C PRO A 163 4.76 5.13 6.98
N THR A 164 4.65 3.88 7.44
CA THR A 164 5.58 2.79 7.11
C THR A 164 5.09 1.90 5.97
N SER A 165 3.89 2.16 5.45
CA SER A 165 3.30 1.34 4.37
C SER A 165 4.09 1.37 3.05
N ILE A 166 4.96 2.37 2.89
CA ILE A 166 5.73 2.65 1.68
C ILE A 166 7.25 2.67 1.92
N LEU A 167 7.68 2.34 3.14
CA LEU A 167 9.09 2.27 3.50
C LEU A 167 9.65 0.87 3.26
N SER A 168 10.88 0.82 2.74
CA SER A 168 11.63 -0.43 2.65
C SER A 168 12.08 -0.93 4.04
N PRO A 169 12.41 -2.21 4.19
CA PRO A 169 12.91 -2.74 5.46
C PRO A 169 14.15 -2.02 5.99
N THR A 170 15.01 -1.53 5.10
CA THR A 170 16.22 -0.76 5.46
C THR A 170 15.90 0.64 5.99
N GLU A 171 14.75 1.20 5.63
CA GLU A 171 14.32 2.53 6.05
C GLU A 171 13.44 2.49 7.29
N LEU A 172 12.86 1.33 7.60
CA LEU A 172 11.97 1.16 8.74
C LEU A 172 12.68 1.44 10.05
N GLN A 173 13.86 0.84 10.29
CA GLN A 173 14.60 1.01 11.54
C GLN A 173 15.02 2.47 11.81
N PRO A 174 15.60 3.21 10.84
CA PRO A 174 15.84 4.65 11.01
C PRO A 174 14.58 5.45 11.30
N PHE A 175 13.45 5.08 10.70
CA PHE A 175 12.16 5.74 10.95
C PHE A 175 11.64 5.48 12.38
N LEU A 176 11.69 4.24 12.86
CA LEU A 176 11.29 3.92 14.24
C LEU A 176 12.19 4.63 15.27
N ALA A 177 13.49 4.71 15.00
CA ALA A 177 14.43 5.47 15.83
C ALA A 177 14.09 6.97 15.86
N LEU A 178 13.61 7.56 14.75
CA LEU A 178 13.09 8.91 14.71
C LEU A 178 11.92 9.11 15.66
N LEU A 179 10.94 8.19 15.67
CA LEU A 179 9.78 8.29 16.57
C LEU A 179 10.23 8.27 18.05
N CYS A 180 11.19 7.42 18.39
CA CYS A 180 11.78 7.37 19.73
C CYS A 180 12.49 8.70 20.09
N ARG A 181 13.17 9.37 19.15
CA ARG A 181 13.77 10.70 19.38
C ARG A 181 12.69 11.75 19.62
N LEU A 182 11.62 11.78 18.83
CA LEU A 182 10.50 12.72 19.04
C LEU A 182 9.89 12.54 20.44
N ARG A 183 9.70 11.29 20.88
CA ARG A 183 9.24 10.98 22.22
C ARG A 183 10.20 11.50 23.31
N SER A 184 11.51 11.27 23.15
CA SER A 184 12.52 11.73 24.13
C SER A 184 12.59 13.26 24.24
N GLN A 185 12.18 13.98 23.20
CA GLN A 185 12.01 15.43 23.18
C GLN A 185 10.69 15.89 23.85
N GLY A 186 9.91 14.97 24.44
CA GLY A 186 8.64 15.27 25.10
C GLY A 186 7.46 15.49 24.17
N ARG A 187 7.57 15.13 22.89
CA ARG A 187 6.47 15.19 21.90
C ARG A 187 5.62 13.93 22.03
N THR A 188 4.32 14.10 21.87
CA THR A 188 3.37 12.98 21.81
C THR A 188 3.23 12.56 20.33
N VAL A 189 3.38 11.28 20.06
CA VAL A 189 3.21 10.70 18.70
C VAL A 189 2.02 9.74 18.72
N VAL A 190 1.07 9.93 17.81
CA VAL A 190 0.00 8.96 17.55
C VAL A 190 0.36 8.23 16.27
N LEU A 191 0.80 6.98 16.40
CA LEU A 191 1.16 6.12 15.28
C LEU A 191 -0.03 5.26 14.89
N VAL A 192 -0.57 5.48 13.70
CA VAL A 192 -1.68 4.70 13.19
C VAL A 192 -1.14 3.69 12.20
N THR A 193 -1.36 2.42 12.49
CA THR A 193 -0.87 1.33 11.66
C THR A 193 -1.74 0.08 11.82
N HIS A 194 -1.60 -0.85 10.92
CA HIS A 194 -2.12 -2.21 11.04
C HIS A 194 -0.98 -3.25 11.25
N LYS A 195 0.28 -2.80 11.20
CA LYS A 195 1.46 -3.63 11.38
C LYS A 195 1.82 -3.73 12.86
N LEU A 196 1.56 -4.90 13.45
CA LEU A 196 1.64 -5.14 14.89
C LEU A 196 3.07 -5.09 15.41
N ALA A 197 4.02 -5.72 14.69
CA ALA A 197 5.43 -5.73 15.06
C ALA A 197 6.02 -4.31 15.16
N GLU A 198 5.69 -3.43 14.21
CA GLU A 198 6.15 -2.04 14.20
C GLU A 198 5.59 -1.25 15.39
N ALA A 199 4.29 -1.44 15.67
CA ALA A 199 3.64 -0.80 16.80
C ALA A 199 4.29 -1.22 18.12
N LEU A 200 4.46 -2.53 18.35
CA LEU A 200 5.07 -3.08 19.57
C LEU A 200 6.54 -2.69 19.74
N ALA A 201 7.26 -2.44 18.64
CA ALA A 201 8.66 -2.03 18.71
C ALA A 201 8.88 -0.63 19.31
N VAL A 202 7.88 0.28 19.23
CA VAL A 202 8.08 1.69 19.62
C VAL A 202 7.00 2.26 20.52
N ALA A 203 5.78 1.69 20.54
CA ALA A 203 4.67 2.26 21.29
C ALA A 203 4.81 2.03 22.80
N ASP A 204 4.35 3.01 23.56
CA ASP A 204 4.17 2.91 25.01
C ASP A 204 2.78 2.35 25.34
N HIS A 205 1.76 2.80 24.59
CA HIS A 205 0.37 2.36 24.71
C HIS A 205 -0.24 2.03 23.35
N VAL A 206 -1.22 1.14 23.37
CA VAL A 206 -1.92 0.65 22.19
C VAL A 206 -3.42 0.76 22.41
N THR A 207 -4.14 1.38 21.48
CA THR A 207 -5.61 1.35 21.39
C THR A 207 -6.02 0.60 20.13
N ILE A 208 -6.93 -0.36 20.27
CA ILE A 208 -7.42 -1.17 19.14
C ILE A 208 -8.84 -0.74 18.79
N LEU A 209 -9.01 -0.30 17.52
CA LEU A 209 -10.30 0.08 16.96
C LEU A 209 -10.83 -1.01 16.04
N ARG A 210 -12.09 -1.42 16.25
CA ARG A 210 -12.77 -2.40 15.39
C ARG A 210 -14.23 -1.99 15.20
N ALA A 211 -14.68 -1.94 13.93
CA ALA A 211 -16.05 -1.57 13.55
C ALA A 211 -16.56 -0.28 14.25
N GLY A 212 -15.69 0.73 14.33
CA GLY A 212 -16.01 2.03 14.92
C GLY A 212 -16.05 2.06 16.45
N LYS A 213 -15.55 1.05 17.14
CA LYS A 213 -15.48 0.96 18.61
C LYS A 213 -14.08 0.62 19.09
N VAL A 214 -13.71 1.11 20.25
CA VAL A 214 -12.51 0.65 20.95
C VAL A 214 -12.83 -0.73 21.54
N VAL A 215 -12.01 -1.73 21.20
CA VAL A 215 -12.16 -3.12 21.65
C VAL A 215 -11.05 -3.55 22.59
N GLY A 216 -10.00 -2.74 22.74
CA GLY A 216 -8.90 -2.97 23.67
C GLY A 216 -8.05 -1.72 23.80
N GLU A 217 -7.50 -1.54 25.01
CA GLU A 217 -6.51 -0.53 25.34
C GLU A 217 -5.52 -1.16 26.34
N THR A 218 -4.23 -1.08 26.05
CA THR A 218 -3.22 -1.72 26.90
C THR A 218 -1.85 -1.04 26.74
N ALA A 219 -0.98 -1.18 27.72
CA ALA A 219 0.43 -0.84 27.54
C ALA A 219 1.10 -1.86 26.62
N ALA A 220 1.96 -1.40 25.70
CA ALA A 220 2.61 -2.25 24.72
C ALA A 220 3.46 -3.37 25.36
N CYS A 221 4.04 -3.12 26.55
CA CYS A 221 4.80 -4.12 27.31
C CYS A 221 3.95 -5.24 27.94
N HIS A 222 2.63 -5.09 27.98
CA HIS A 222 1.70 -6.06 28.58
C HIS A 222 0.92 -6.87 27.52
N THR A 223 1.29 -6.80 26.27
CA THR A 223 0.60 -7.49 25.18
C THR A 223 1.61 -8.06 24.17
N ASN A 224 1.13 -8.81 23.22
CA ASN A 224 1.92 -9.38 22.12
C ASN A 224 1.13 -9.36 20.80
N GLU A 225 1.82 -9.65 19.69
CA GLU A 225 1.20 -9.63 18.36
C GLU A 225 -0.03 -10.54 18.24
N ALA A 226 0.03 -11.72 18.86
CA ALA A 226 -1.07 -12.69 18.79
C ALA A 226 -2.33 -12.21 19.49
N GLU A 227 -2.19 -11.53 20.62
CA GLU A 227 -3.31 -10.94 21.37
C GLU A 227 -3.89 -9.73 20.63
N LEU A 228 -3.03 -8.83 20.13
CA LEU A 228 -3.45 -7.68 19.34
C LEU A 228 -4.17 -8.12 18.06
N ALA A 229 -3.66 -9.12 17.34
CA ALA A 229 -4.31 -9.69 16.17
C ALA A 229 -5.69 -10.26 16.52
N ARG A 230 -5.82 -10.98 17.65
CA ARG A 230 -7.12 -11.52 18.11
C ARG A 230 -8.14 -10.40 18.39
N LEU A 231 -7.73 -9.33 19.04
CA LEU A 231 -8.59 -8.18 19.32
C LEU A 231 -9.00 -7.46 18.04
N MET A 232 -8.07 -7.31 17.09
CA MET A 232 -8.35 -6.67 15.80
C MET A 232 -9.32 -7.47 14.94
N MET A 233 -9.13 -8.79 14.84
CA MET A 233 -9.93 -9.67 13.97
C MET A 233 -11.25 -10.13 14.61
N GLY A 234 -11.29 -10.28 15.95
CA GLY A 234 -12.40 -10.90 16.70
C GLY A 234 -12.19 -12.39 16.93
N GLU A 235 -12.87 -12.93 17.93
CA GLU A 235 -12.67 -14.32 18.43
C GLU A 235 -13.09 -15.42 17.44
N ASP A 236 -13.96 -15.14 16.50
CA ASP A 236 -14.61 -16.15 15.63
C ASP A 236 -13.89 -16.42 14.29
N ARG A 237 -12.68 -15.89 14.08
CA ARG A 237 -11.98 -16.11 12.78
C ARG A 237 -10.77 -17.03 12.96
N PRO A 238 -10.68 -18.12 12.15
CA PRO A 238 -9.50 -18.97 12.17
C PRO A 238 -8.28 -18.13 11.80
N ARG A 239 -7.20 -18.31 12.56
CA ARG A 239 -5.88 -17.76 12.19
C ARG A 239 -5.57 -18.24 10.77
N PRO A 240 -5.13 -17.33 9.87
CA PRO A 240 -4.44 -17.83 8.69
C PRO A 240 -3.29 -18.69 9.21
N SER A 241 -3.24 -19.92 8.76
CA SER A 241 -2.17 -20.85 9.13
C SER A 241 -0.84 -20.22 8.70
N SER A 242 0.01 -19.88 9.65
CA SER A 242 1.40 -19.49 9.41
C SER A 242 2.30 -20.69 9.06
N ALA A 243 1.71 -21.82 8.72
CA ALA A 243 2.47 -22.93 8.17
C ALA A 243 2.97 -22.50 6.77
N PRO A 244 4.28 -22.60 6.49
CA PRO A 244 4.78 -22.38 5.15
C PRO A 244 3.97 -23.27 4.21
N THR A 245 3.29 -22.66 3.25
CA THR A 245 2.55 -23.40 2.24
C THR A 245 3.57 -24.31 1.54
N GLU A 246 3.34 -25.63 1.53
CA GLU A 246 4.20 -26.55 0.78
C GLU A 246 4.43 -25.96 -0.61
N ARG A 247 5.71 -25.75 -0.97
CA ARG A 247 6.08 -25.13 -2.25
C ARG A 247 5.51 -25.98 -3.37
N ARG A 248 4.83 -25.30 -4.28
CA ARG A 248 4.23 -25.95 -5.43
C ARG A 248 5.33 -26.41 -6.37
N GLN A 249 5.18 -27.59 -6.94
CA GLN A 249 6.07 -28.02 -8.01
C GLN A 249 5.71 -27.26 -9.29
N PRO A 250 6.68 -26.51 -9.87
CA PRO A 250 6.43 -25.77 -11.08
C PRO A 250 6.09 -26.72 -12.25
N GLY A 251 5.00 -26.43 -12.92
CA GLY A 251 4.60 -27.14 -14.13
C GLY A 251 5.39 -26.68 -15.37
N LYS A 252 4.77 -26.74 -16.55
CA LYS A 252 5.40 -26.30 -17.80
C LYS A 252 5.59 -24.77 -17.81
N PRO A 253 6.65 -24.25 -18.48
CA PRO A 253 6.79 -22.83 -18.72
C PRO A 253 5.58 -22.28 -19.49
N VAL A 254 5.00 -21.16 -19.02
CA VAL A 254 3.87 -20.46 -19.66
C VAL A 254 4.37 -19.18 -20.34
N VAL A 255 5.26 -18.46 -19.69
CA VAL A 255 5.90 -17.26 -20.24
C VAL A 255 7.39 -17.29 -19.91
N GLN A 256 8.24 -17.04 -20.90
CA GLN A 256 9.68 -16.93 -20.74
C GLN A 256 10.17 -15.62 -21.33
N LEU A 257 10.88 -14.86 -20.53
CA LEU A 257 11.56 -13.63 -20.92
C LEU A 257 13.05 -13.92 -21.05
N HIS A 258 13.63 -13.53 -22.16
CA HIS A 258 15.07 -13.69 -22.44
C HIS A 258 15.69 -12.31 -22.70
N GLN A 259 16.51 -11.84 -21.76
CA GLN A 259 17.29 -10.59 -21.83
C GLN A 259 16.46 -9.37 -22.29
N ILE A 260 15.28 -9.19 -21.72
CA ILE A 260 14.39 -8.10 -22.05
C ILE A 260 15.00 -6.78 -21.62
N THR A 261 15.13 -5.88 -22.58
CA THR A 261 15.58 -4.51 -22.35
C THR A 261 14.48 -3.54 -22.79
N VAL A 262 14.19 -2.54 -21.98
CA VAL A 262 13.25 -1.47 -22.30
C VAL A 262 13.92 -0.13 -22.11
N ARG A 263 13.81 0.73 -23.13
CA ARG A 263 14.22 2.13 -23.06
C ARG A 263 12.99 3.03 -23.21
N SER A 264 12.92 4.06 -22.37
CA SER A 264 11.91 5.11 -22.48
C SER A 264 12.64 6.44 -22.65
N ALA A 265 12.51 7.07 -23.81
CA ALA A 265 13.40 8.14 -24.25
C ALA A 265 14.88 7.72 -24.13
N ASP A 266 15.69 8.47 -23.40
CA ASP A 266 17.12 8.14 -23.18
C ASP A 266 17.38 7.32 -21.90
N ARG A 267 16.33 6.96 -21.14
CA ARG A 267 16.48 6.25 -19.89
C ARG A 267 16.30 4.74 -20.09
N LEU A 268 17.25 3.96 -19.58
CA LEU A 268 17.11 2.50 -19.47
C LEU A 268 16.16 2.19 -18.29
N VAL A 269 15.05 1.52 -18.60
CA VAL A 269 14.00 1.19 -17.62
C VAL A 269 14.08 -0.26 -17.20
N LEU A 270 14.31 -1.19 -18.15
CA LEU A 270 14.62 -2.59 -17.89
C LEU A 270 15.94 -2.96 -18.55
N ASP A 271 16.84 -3.64 -17.82
CA ASP A 271 18.16 -4.03 -18.27
C ASP A 271 18.31 -5.55 -18.28
N ARG A 272 18.19 -6.17 -19.47
CA ARG A 272 18.42 -7.59 -19.74
C ARG A 272 17.68 -8.54 -18.79
N VAL A 273 16.44 -8.26 -18.49
CA VAL A 273 15.62 -9.06 -17.59
C VAL A 273 15.35 -10.43 -18.19
N SER A 274 15.64 -11.49 -17.45
CA SER A 274 15.30 -12.87 -17.77
C SER A 274 14.49 -13.47 -16.64
N LEU A 275 13.32 -14.03 -16.96
CA LEU A 275 12.35 -14.55 -16.00
C LEU A 275 11.50 -15.64 -16.66
N THR A 276 11.15 -16.69 -15.92
CA THR A 276 10.24 -17.73 -16.39
C THR A 276 9.06 -17.89 -15.43
N LEU A 277 7.85 -17.80 -15.96
CA LEU A 277 6.60 -18.10 -15.26
C LEU A 277 6.15 -19.51 -15.62
N HIS A 278 5.85 -20.33 -14.61
CA HIS A 278 5.43 -21.72 -14.78
C HIS A 278 3.97 -21.89 -14.38
N SER A 279 3.27 -22.78 -15.05
CA SER A 279 1.93 -23.18 -14.67
C SER A 279 1.96 -23.78 -13.27
N GLY A 280 0.95 -23.48 -12.47
CA GLY A 280 0.85 -23.99 -11.11
C GLY A 280 1.75 -23.32 -10.08
N ALA A 281 2.50 -22.27 -10.45
CA ALA A 281 3.44 -21.60 -9.56
C ALA A 281 3.14 -20.10 -9.40
N ILE A 282 3.56 -19.55 -8.25
CA ILE A 282 3.58 -18.12 -7.94
C ILE A 282 5.03 -17.66 -7.93
N VAL A 283 5.36 -16.75 -8.82
CA VAL A 283 6.67 -16.08 -8.87
C VAL A 283 6.53 -14.69 -8.27
N GLY A 284 7.32 -14.39 -7.24
CA GLY A 284 7.35 -13.11 -6.57
C GLY A 284 8.42 -12.18 -7.13
N ILE A 285 8.13 -10.89 -7.16
CA ILE A 285 9.14 -9.84 -7.39
C ILE A 285 9.03 -8.84 -6.25
N ALA A 286 10.10 -8.76 -5.45
CA ALA A 286 10.27 -7.74 -4.43
C ALA A 286 10.89 -6.49 -5.04
N GLY A 287 10.36 -5.32 -4.75
CA GLY A 287 10.93 -4.06 -5.20
C GLY A 287 10.17 -2.84 -4.71
N VAL A 288 10.90 -1.74 -4.56
CA VAL A 288 10.30 -0.44 -4.23
C VAL A 288 9.73 0.19 -5.50
N GLU A 289 8.66 0.95 -5.37
CA GLU A 289 7.97 1.61 -6.52
C GLU A 289 8.95 2.33 -7.47
N ARG A 290 8.61 2.36 -8.76
CA ARG A 290 9.37 3.04 -9.84
C ARG A 290 10.73 2.42 -10.18
N ASN A 291 10.91 1.13 -9.97
CA ASN A 291 12.12 0.39 -10.31
C ASN A 291 11.99 -0.47 -11.59
N GLY A 292 10.92 -0.27 -12.39
CA GLY A 292 10.69 -1.00 -13.62
C GLY A 292 9.61 -2.09 -13.53
N GLN A 293 8.88 -2.20 -12.40
CA GLN A 293 7.84 -3.21 -12.19
C GLN A 293 6.68 -3.06 -13.17
N GLU A 294 6.19 -1.83 -13.34
CA GLU A 294 5.07 -1.52 -14.23
C GLU A 294 5.43 -1.86 -15.67
N GLU A 295 6.60 -1.40 -16.12
CA GLU A 295 7.08 -1.67 -17.47
C GLU A 295 7.32 -3.16 -17.71
N LEU A 296 7.75 -3.90 -16.70
CA LEU A 296 7.89 -5.36 -16.80
C LEU A 296 6.53 -6.04 -17.02
N VAL A 297 5.52 -5.65 -16.25
CA VAL A 297 4.15 -6.16 -16.40
C VAL A 297 3.57 -5.78 -17.76
N GLU A 298 3.73 -4.54 -18.21
CA GLU A 298 3.28 -4.05 -19.52
C GLU A 298 3.92 -4.84 -20.68
N VAL A 299 5.23 -5.12 -20.56
CA VAL A 299 5.97 -5.90 -21.57
C VAL A 299 5.50 -7.36 -21.59
N ILE A 300 5.29 -7.97 -20.42
CA ILE A 300 4.78 -9.34 -20.31
C ILE A 300 3.39 -9.42 -20.95
N ALA A 301 2.51 -8.49 -20.65
CA ALA A 301 1.15 -8.45 -21.18
C ALA A 301 1.04 -7.99 -22.65
N GLY A 302 2.14 -7.52 -23.25
CA GLY A 302 2.15 -7.05 -24.63
C GLY A 302 1.52 -5.66 -24.81
N VAL A 303 1.44 -4.86 -23.74
CA VAL A 303 1.03 -3.45 -23.80
C VAL A 303 2.18 -2.58 -24.27
N ARG A 304 3.40 -2.90 -23.81
CA ARG A 304 4.65 -2.23 -24.19
C ARG A 304 5.54 -3.17 -24.98
N SER A 305 6.25 -2.65 -25.99
CA SER A 305 7.24 -3.39 -26.76
C SER A 305 8.61 -3.35 -26.05
N ALA A 306 9.31 -4.48 -26.03
CA ALA A 306 10.70 -4.50 -25.61
C ALA A 306 11.59 -3.86 -26.69
N SER A 307 12.64 -3.15 -26.27
CA SER A 307 13.66 -2.60 -27.16
C SER A 307 14.61 -3.68 -27.70
N SER A 308 14.88 -4.72 -26.89
CA SER A 308 15.63 -5.92 -27.27
C SER A 308 15.24 -7.10 -26.37
N GLY A 309 15.66 -8.31 -26.75
CA GLY A 309 15.29 -9.56 -26.11
C GLY A 309 14.09 -10.24 -26.78
N SER A 310 13.66 -11.35 -26.21
CA SER A 310 12.53 -12.12 -26.74
C SER A 310 11.59 -12.61 -25.63
N ILE A 311 10.30 -12.72 -25.96
CA ILE A 311 9.27 -13.23 -25.06
C ILE A 311 8.61 -14.42 -25.75
N VAL A 312 8.66 -15.56 -25.09
CA VAL A 312 8.01 -16.79 -25.54
C VAL A 312 6.81 -17.06 -24.65
N VAL A 313 5.63 -17.26 -25.27
CA VAL A 313 4.40 -17.68 -24.57
C VAL A 313 4.06 -19.09 -25.03
N ALA A 314 3.64 -19.94 -24.10
CA ALA A 314 3.40 -21.39 -24.36
C ALA A 314 2.36 -21.64 -25.45
N ASP A 315 1.35 -20.79 -25.59
CA ASP A 315 0.39 -20.83 -26.68
C ASP A 315 0.64 -19.67 -27.67
N PRO A 316 1.39 -19.93 -28.77
CA PRO A 316 1.72 -18.89 -29.73
C PRO A 316 0.50 -18.38 -30.52
N ASN A 317 -0.63 -19.12 -30.50
CA ASN A 317 -1.87 -18.73 -31.19
C ASN A 317 -2.79 -17.88 -30.30
N CYS A 318 -2.47 -17.76 -29.01
CA CYS A 318 -3.23 -16.94 -28.08
C CYS A 318 -2.66 -15.52 -28.04
N ASP A 319 -3.53 -14.51 -28.22
CA ASP A 319 -3.11 -13.12 -27.99
C ASP A 319 -2.64 -12.97 -26.53
N ARG A 320 -1.43 -12.43 -26.34
CA ARG A 320 -0.86 -12.20 -25.00
C ARG A 320 -1.80 -11.37 -24.12
N ARG A 321 -2.50 -10.40 -24.70
CA ARG A 321 -3.49 -9.55 -24.01
C ARG A 321 -4.70 -10.34 -23.48
N GLU A 322 -4.96 -11.51 -24.04
CA GLU A 322 -6.01 -12.40 -23.55
C GLU A 322 -5.46 -13.46 -22.60
N ALA A 323 -4.23 -13.93 -22.86
CA ALA A 323 -3.58 -14.94 -22.02
C ALA A 323 -3.18 -14.38 -20.67
N ILE A 324 -2.83 -13.10 -20.59
CA ILE A 324 -2.24 -12.45 -19.42
C ILE A 324 -3.18 -11.34 -18.93
N ALA A 325 -3.63 -11.45 -17.70
CA ALA A 325 -4.44 -10.43 -17.04
C ALA A 325 -3.59 -9.67 -16.03
N ILE A 326 -3.78 -8.35 -16.01
CA ILE A 326 -3.09 -7.45 -15.10
C ILE A 326 -4.03 -7.04 -13.97
N VAL A 327 -3.56 -7.11 -12.73
CA VAL A 327 -4.10 -6.40 -11.58
C VAL A 327 -3.12 -5.26 -11.27
N PRO A 328 -3.37 -4.02 -11.74
CA PRO A 328 -2.43 -2.92 -11.59
C PRO A 328 -2.37 -2.42 -10.15
N GLN A 329 -1.31 -1.70 -9.82
CA GLN A 329 -1.14 -1.03 -8.54
C GLN A 329 -2.15 0.11 -8.35
N ASP A 330 -2.32 0.97 -9.37
CA ASP A 330 -3.42 1.95 -9.42
C ASP A 330 -4.69 1.31 -10.00
N ARG A 331 -5.48 0.70 -9.10
CA ARG A 331 -6.75 0.07 -9.46
C ARG A 331 -7.77 1.04 -10.05
N ASP A 332 -7.76 2.30 -9.57
CA ASP A 332 -8.79 3.30 -9.89
C ASP A 332 -8.47 4.03 -11.19
N GLY A 333 -7.18 4.20 -11.54
CA GLY A 333 -6.72 4.77 -12.79
C GLY A 333 -6.61 3.74 -13.92
N ASP A 334 -6.00 2.58 -13.66
CA ASP A 334 -5.63 1.61 -14.69
C ASP A 334 -6.48 0.33 -14.70
N GLY A 335 -7.10 0.01 -13.57
CA GLY A 335 -7.81 -1.26 -13.41
C GLY A 335 -9.31 -1.20 -13.67
N LEU A 336 -9.97 -0.09 -13.35
CA LEU A 336 -11.42 0.07 -13.32
C LEU A 336 -11.84 1.38 -14.01
N ILE A 337 -13.03 1.40 -14.58
CA ILE A 337 -13.68 2.65 -15.01
C ILE A 337 -14.77 2.94 -13.97
N LEU A 338 -14.54 3.96 -13.14
CA LEU A 338 -15.34 4.23 -11.95
C LEU A 338 -16.78 4.66 -12.26
N GLU A 339 -17.00 5.31 -13.40
CA GLU A 339 -18.29 5.79 -13.88
C GLU A 339 -19.18 4.66 -14.43
N LEU A 340 -18.55 3.57 -14.90
CA LEU A 340 -19.26 2.41 -15.43
C LEU A 340 -19.78 1.51 -14.30
N SER A 341 -20.88 0.81 -14.58
CA SER A 341 -21.42 -0.20 -13.67
C SER A 341 -20.48 -1.40 -13.52
N LEU A 342 -20.70 -2.20 -12.47
CA LEU A 342 -19.94 -3.41 -12.22
C LEU A 342 -20.01 -4.40 -13.40
N TRP A 343 -21.22 -4.63 -13.96
CA TRP A 343 -21.35 -5.53 -15.12
C TRP A 343 -20.66 -5.00 -16.39
N GLU A 344 -20.63 -3.68 -16.61
CA GLU A 344 -19.89 -3.07 -17.74
C GLU A 344 -18.38 -3.22 -17.57
N ASN A 345 -17.89 -3.08 -16.35
CA ASN A 345 -16.49 -3.32 -16.04
C ASN A 345 -16.03 -4.77 -16.30
N LEU A 346 -16.93 -5.78 -16.35
CA LEU A 346 -16.57 -7.14 -16.79
C LEU A 346 -16.08 -7.17 -18.25
N LEU A 347 -16.59 -6.27 -19.09
CA LEU A 347 -16.24 -6.19 -20.52
C LEU A 347 -14.80 -5.69 -20.76
N LEU A 348 -14.17 -5.11 -19.74
CA LEU A 348 -12.75 -4.71 -19.81
C LEU A 348 -11.82 -5.94 -19.84
N ALA A 349 -12.26 -7.09 -19.31
CA ALA A 349 -11.51 -8.33 -19.40
C ALA A 349 -11.73 -9.01 -20.78
N PRO A 350 -10.71 -9.15 -21.65
CA PRO A 350 -10.88 -9.60 -23.03
C PRO A 350 -11.59 -10.95 -23.15
N ARG A 351 -11.27 -11.93 -22.30
CA ARG A 351 -11.90 -13.25 -22.29
C ARG A 351 -13.39 -13.20 -21.88
N LEU A 352 -13.75 -12.36 -20.91
CA LEU A 352 -15.15 -12.17 -20.53
C LEU A 352 -15.90 -11.42 -21.66
N ARG A 353 -15.28 -10.43 -22.27
CA ARG A 353 -15.85 -9.72 -23.41
C ARG A 353 -16.19 -10.66 -24.55
N ARG A 354 -15.27 -11.58 -24.95
CA ARG A 354 -15.56 -12.59 -25.98
C ARG A 354 -16.78 -13.45 -25.63
N ARG A 355 -16.97 -13.81 -24.38
CA ARG A 355 -18.09 -14.61 -23.90
C ARG A 355 -19.40 -13.82 -23.87
N LEU A 356 -19.34 -12.52 -23.56
CA LEU A 356 -20.50 -11.66 -23.31
C LEU A 356 -20.93 -10.82 -24.54
N VAL A 357 -20.08 -10.72 -25.55
CA VAL A 357 -20.38 -9.99 -26.79
C VAL A 357 -20.58 -11.00 -27.94
N SER A 358 -21.63 -10.80 -28.71
CA SER A 358 -21.91 -11.63 -29.89
C SER A 358 -20.92 -11.31 -31.04
N ARG A 359 -20.87 -12.18 -32.07
CA ARG A 359 -20.04 -11.95 -33.27
C ARG A 359 -20.41 -10.66 -34.02
N HIS A 360 -21.63 -10.14 -33.85
CA HIS A 360 -22.11 -8.90 -34.44
C HIS A 360 -21.90 -7.66 -33.56
N GLY A 361 -21.14 -7.79 -32.46
CA GLY A 361 -20.86 -6.70 -31.54
C GLY A 361 -21.95 -6.41 -30.49
N TRP A 362 -23.03 -7.18 -30.45
CA TRP A 362 -24.11 -6.99 -29.47
C TRP A 362 -23.73 -7.54 -28.11
N ILE A 363 -23.90 -6.74 -27.06
CA ILE A 363 -23.65 -7.14 -25.68
C ILE A 363 -24.85 -7.95 -25.16
N ARG A 364 -24.58 -9.14 -24.62
CA ARG A 364 -25.57 -10.01 -23.96
C ARG A 364 -25.79 -9.50 -22.54
N ARG A 365 -26.48 -8.36 -22.43
CA ARG A 365 -26.64 -7.61 -21.17
C ARG A 365 -27.18 -8.46 -20.02
N ALA A 366 -28.20 -9.27 -20.24
CA ALA A 366 -28.78 -10.13 -19.20
C ALA A 366 -27.73 -11.12 -18.67
N SER A 367 -26.98 -11.78 -19.55
CA SER A 367 -25.91 -12.71 -19.16
C SER A 367 -24.76 -12.01 -18.45
N ALA A 368 -24.42 -10.78 -18.85
CA ALA A 368 -23.38 -10.00 -18.20
C ALA A 368 -23.79 -9.59 -16.77
N ILE A 369 -25.04 -9.17 -16.58
CA ILE A 369 -25.56 -8.83 -15.24
C ILE A 369 -25.60 -10.08 -14.36
N GLN A 370 -26.11 -11.20 -14.87
CA GLN A 370 -26.16 -12.45 -14.11
C GLN A 370 -24.76 -12.90 -13.69
N LEU A 371 -23.80 -12.96 -14.62
CA LEU A 371 -22.41 -13.31 -14.31
C LEU A 371 -21.80 -12.34 -13.27
N CYS A 372 -22.12 -11.06 -13.35
CA CYS A 372 -21.65 -10.08 -12.39
C CYS A 372 -22.22 -10.34 -10.99
N GLU A 373 -23.52 -10.64 -10.87
CA GLU A 373 -24.13 -10.98 -9.57
C GLU A 373 -23.51 -12.27 -8.97
N GLU A 374 -23.23 -13.28 -9.79
CA GLU A 374 -22.51 -14.49 -9.37
C GLU A 374 -21.11 -14.15 -8.83
N ILE A 375 -20.35 -13.28 -9.52
CA ILE A 375 -19.02 -12.82 -9.10
C ILE A 375 -19.11 -12.01 -7.80
N ILE A 376 -20.08 -11.09 -7.67
CA ILE A 376 -20.32 -10.29 -6.47
C ILE A 376 -20.55 -11.21 -5.26
N SER A 377 -21.39 -12.23 -5.42
CA SER A 377 -21.70 -13.22 -4.37
C SER A 377 -20.50 -14.07 -4.00
N LEU A 378 -19.80 -14.64 -5.01
CA LEU A 378 -18.69 -15.58 -4.81
C LEU A 378 -17.48 -14.93 -4.11
N PHE A 379 -17.24 -13.63 -4.37
CA PHE A 379 -16.11 -12.89 -3.83
C PHE A 379 -16.49 -11.91 -2.71
N ASN A 380 -17.70 -12.04 -2.16
CA ASN A 380 -18.18 -11.21 -1.06
C ASN A 380 -18.00 -9.69 -1.32
N VAL A 381 -18.22 -9.25 -2.56
CA VAL A 381 -18.18 -7.83 -2.91
C VAL A 381 -19.41 -7.14 -2.33
N ARG A 382 -19.23 -6.15 -1.48
CA ARG A 382 -20.36 -5.40 -0.90
C ARG A 382 -20.89 -4.38 -1.90
N ALA A 383 -21.79 -4.83 -2.77
CA ALA A 383 -22.49 -4.01 -3.75
C ALA A 383 -24.00 -4.27 -3.66
N TYR A 384 -24.82 -3.24 -3.94
CA TYR A 384 -26.27 -3.40 -3.95
C TYR A 384 -26.78 -4.22 -5.15
N SER A 385 -26.08 -4.16 -6.27
CA SER A 385 -26.46 -4.80 -7.52
C SER A 385 -25.32 -4.63 -8.53
N ALA A 386 -25.26 -5.50 -9.54
CA ALA A 386 -24.33 -5.39 -10.67
C ALA A 386 -24.48 -4.08 -11.47
N LYS A 387 -25.57 -3.34 -11.29
CA LYS A 387 -25.87 -2.11 -12.05
C LYS A 387 -25.34 -0.82 -11.44
N VAL A 388 -24.81 -0.87 -10.20
CA VAL A 388 -24.25 0.34 -9.58
C VAL A 388 -22.89 0.70 -10.16
N PRO A 389 -22.53 1.99 -10.25
CA PRO A 389 -21.21 2.41 -10.66
C PRO A 389 -20.13 1.86 -9.72
N VAL A 390 -18.99 1.44 -10.26
CA VAL A 390 -17.86 0.93 -9.46
C VAL A 390 -17.37 1.99 -8.47
N GLY A 391 -17.38 3.26 -8.85
CA GLY A 391 -16.98 4.38 -7.99
C GLY A 391 -17.80 4.49 -6.69
N SER A 392 -19.00 3.91 -6.62
CA SER A 392 -19.82 3.88 -5.40
C SER A 392 -19.33 2.89 -4.34
N LEU A 393 -18.42 1.97 -4.70
CA LEU A 393 -17.85 0.99 -3.78
C LEU A 393 -16.73 1.60 -2.93
N SER A 394 -16.53 1.07 -1.73
CA SER A 394 -15.33 1.37 -0.95
C SER A 394 -14.06 0.85 -1.65
N GLY A 395 -12.90 1.44 -1.36
CA GLY A 395 -11.62 1.03 -1.94
C GLY A 395 -11.36 -0.47 -1.85
N GLY A 396 -11.58 -1.09 -0.68
CA GLY A 396 -11.43 -2.53 -0.50
C GLY A 396 -12.40 -3.37 -1.34
N ASN A 397 -13.63 -2.91 -1.54
CA ASN A 397 -14.59 -3.61 -2.41
C ASN A 397 -14.25 -3.44 -3.90
N ARG A 398 -13.68 -2.29 -4.30
CA ARG A 398 -13.14 -2.10 -5.66
C ARG A 398 -11.99 -3.07 -5.94
N GLN A 399 -11.07 -3.24 -4.98
CA GLN A 399 -9.98 -4.21 -5.11
C GLN A 399 -10.49 -5.65 -5.20
N ARG A 400 -11.43 -6.04 -4.33
CA ARG A 400 -12.07 -7.36 -4.40
C ARG A 400 -12.73 -7.60 -5.76
N PHE A 401 -13.48 -6.61 -6.27
CA PHE A 401 -14.14 -6.72 -7.56
C PHE A 401 -13.14 -6.84 -8.72
N LEU A 402 -12.07 -6.06 -8.71
CA LEU A 402 -11.02 -6.13 -9.74
C LEU A 402 -10.39 -7.53 -9.81
N ILE A 403 -10.01 -8.09 -8.66
CA ILE A 403 -9.43 -9.43 -8.59
C ILE A 403 -10.46 -10.49 -8.95
N ALA A 404 -11.70 -10.36 -8.49
CA ALA A 404 -12.80 -11.26 -8.83
C ALA A 404 -13.05 -11.32 -10.34
N ARG A 405 -13.08 -10.16 -11.01
CA ARG A 405 -13.17 -10.05 -12.46
C ARG A 405 -12.01 -10.75 -13.16
N THR A 406 -10.79 -10.54 -12.65
CA THR A 406 -9.57 -11.13 -13.22
C THR A 406 -9.58 -12.65 -13.09
N LEU A 407 -9.92 -13.18 -11.93
CA LEU A 407 -10.02 -14.63 -11.69
C LEU A 407 -11.16 -15.28 -12.49
N ALA A 408 -12.30 -14.61 -12.60
CA ALA A 408 -13.44 -15.09 -13.40
C ALA A 408 -13.13 -15.16 -14.91
N ALA A 409 -12.17 -14.37 -15.40
CA ALA A 409 -11.69 -14.42 -16.76
C ALA A 409 -10.81 -15.66 -17.04
N THR A 410 -10.33 -16.35 -16.00
CA THR A 410 -9.46 -17.54 -16.11
C THR A 410 -8.30 -17.35 -17.10
N PRO A 411 -7.47 -16.31 -16.99
CA PRO A 411 -6.33 -16.11 -17.88
C PRO A 411 -5.29 -17.24 -17.69
N ALA A 412 -4.29 -17.35 -18.53
CA ALA A 412 -3.18 -18.30 -18.31
C ALA A 412 -2.20 -17.76 -17.24
N VAL A 413 -2.03 -16.45 -17.20
CA VAL A 413 -1.16 -15.75 -16.24
C VAL A 413 -1.91 -14.58 -15.62
N ILE A 414 -1.74 -14.38 -14.31
CA ILE A 414 -2.14 -13.17 -13.60
C ILE A 414 -0.87 -12.45 -13.17
N ALA A 415 -0.67 -11.22 -13.65
CA ALA A 415 0.34 -10.30 -13.14
C ALA A 415 -0.33 -9.35 -12.14
N ALA A 416 -0.02 -9.49 -10.87
CA ALA A 416 -0.70 -8.80 -9.78
C ALA A 416 0.29 -7.92 -9.01
N CYS A 417 -0.01 -6.62 -8.92
CA CYS A 417 0.81 -5.63 -8.23
C CYS A 417 0.11 -5.20 -6.93
N ASP A 418 0.82 -5.31 -5.79
CA ASP A 418 0.38 -4.85 -4.46
C ASP A 418 -1.08 -5.19 -4.12
N ILE A 419 -1.45 -6.45 -4.29
CA ILE A 419 -2.85 -6.91 -4.19
C ILE A 419 -3.49 -6.69 -2.82
N SER A 420 -2.69 -6.75 -1.76
CA SER A 420 -3.12 -6.57 -0.38
C SER A 420 -3.20 -5.11 0.05
N ARG A 421 -2.70 -4.19 -0.77
CA ARG A 421 -2.65 -2.77 -0.44
C ARG A 421 -4.05 -2.17 -0.23
N GLY A 422 -4.26 -1.56 0.92
CA GLY A 422 -5.53 -0.91 1.25
C GLY A 422 -6.67 -1.88 1.61
N LEU A 423 -6.39 -3.16 1.81
CA LEU A 423 -7.33 -4.15 2.31
C LEU A 423 -7.18 -4.33 3.82
N ASP A 424 -8.26 -4.77 4.47
CA ASP A 424 -8.17 -5.30 5.82
C ASP A 424 -7.50 -6.69 5.80
N PHE A 425 -6.96 -7.10 6.95
CA PHE A 425 -6.22 -8.36 7.07
C PHE A 425 -7.02 -9.58 6.58
N SER A 426 -8.33 -9.62 6.89
CA SER A 426 -9.24 -10.69 6.48
C SER A 426 -9.44 -10.73 4.96
N ALA A 427 -9.62 -9.54 4.34
CA ALA A 427 -9.76 -9.43 2.90
C ALA A 427 -8.48 -9.81 2.16
N ALA A 428 -7.33 -9.37 2.68
CA ALA A 428 -6.02 -9.73 2.15
C ALA A 428 -5.80 -11.25 2.21
N ALA A 429 -6.08 -11.89 3.36
CA ALA A 429 -5.97 -13.34 3.53
C ALA A 429 -6.90 -14.11 2.56
N GLU A 430 -8.15 -13.66 2.38
CA GLU A 430 -9.08 -14.27 1.42
C GLU A 430 -8.54 -14.18 -0.02
N LEU A 431 -8.03 -13.01 -0.43
CA LEU A 431 -7.47 -12.84 -1.78
C LEU A 431 -6.20 -13.68 -2.01
N ARG A 432 -5.33 -13.76 -1.01
CA ARG A 432 -4.14 -14.64 -1.05
C ARG A 432 -4.55 -16.10 -1.24
N ALA A 433 -5.52 -16.57 -0.47
CA ALA A 433 -6.06 -17.93 -0.61
C ALA A 433 -6.62 -18.21 -2.02
N ARG A 434 -7.34 -17.22 -2.61
CA ARG A 434 -7.87 -17.32 -3.98
C ARG A 434 -6.76 -17.39 -5.04
N LEU A 435 -5.68 -16.63 -4.89
CA LEU A 435 -4.52 -16.73 -5.80
C LEU A 435 -3.80 -18.07 -5.66
N CYS A 436 -3.63 -18.55 -4.44
CA CYS A 436 -3.09 -19.90 -4.20
C CYS A 436 -3.94 -20.98 -4.82
N GLU A 437 -5.27 -20.86 -4.73
CA GLU A 437 -6.19 -21.81 -5.37
C GLU A 437 -6.11 -21.74 -6.89
N TYR A 438 -6.03 -20.53 -7.46
CA TYR A 438 -5.84 -20.34 -8.89
C TYR A 438 -4.53 -20.98 -9.39
N ALA A 439 -3.43 -20.80 -8.67
CA ALA A 439 -2.17 -21.44 -8.98
C ALA A 439 -2.30 -22.99 -8.90
N ARG A 440 -2.90 -23.54 -7.81
CA ARG A 440 -3.11 -25.01 -7.70
C ARG A 440 -3.93 -25.59 -8.86
N ARG A 441 -4.80 -24.82 -9.47
CA ARG A 441 -5.58 -25.21 -10.66
C ARG A 441 -4.79 -25.10 -11.98
N GLY A 442 -3.49 -24.78 -11.89
CA GLY A 442 -2.59 -24.74 -13.05
C GLY A 442 -2.40 -23.32 -13.63
N GLY A 443 -2.98 -22.29 -13.06
CA GLY A 443 -2.67 -20.90 -13.43
C GLY A 443 -1.26 -20.50 -13.03
N ALA A 444 -0.64 -19.56 -13.76
CA ALA A 444 0.61 -18.95 -13.36
C ALA A 444 0.35 -17.56 -12.74
N VAL A 445 1.09 -17.21 -11.69
CA VAL A 445 0.96 -15.90 -11.04
C VAL A 445 2.34 -15.23 -10.98
N LEU A 446 2.40 -13.97 -11.41
CA LEU A 446 3.47 -13.05 -11.12
C LEU A 446 2.97 -12.08 -10.06
N LEU A 447 3.50 -12.16 -8.84
CA LEU A 447 3.13 -11.31 -7.72
C LEU A 447 4.24 -10.27 -7.49
N ILE A 448 3.92 -9.01 -7.64
CA ILE A 448 4.84 -7.90 -7.37
C ILE A 448 4.38 -7.21 -6.09
N SER A 449 5.26 -7.09 -5.11
CA SER A 449 4.94 -6.46 -3.84
C SER A 449 6.19 -5.86 -3.18
N ALA A 450 6.00 -4.79 -2.44
CA ALA A 450 7.01 -4.28 -1.51
C ALA A 450 6.97 -5.01 -0.16
N ASP A 451 5.89 -5.75 0.12
CA ASP A 451 5.70 -6.52 1.34
C ASP A 451 6.40 -7.89 1.23
N LEU A 452 7.56 -8.01 1.87
CA LEU A 452 8.36 -9.24 1.86
C LEU A 452 7.65 -10.39 2.59
N GLU A 453 6.86 -10.12 3.63
CA GLU A 453 6.13 -11.16 4.36
C GLU A 453 5.09 -11.82 3.45
N GLU A 454 4.37 -11.00 2.67
CA GLU A 454 3.42 -11.50 1.66
C GLU A 454 4.11 -12.38 0.62
N LEU A 455 5.27 -11.94 0.11
CA LEU A 455 6.03 -12.67 -0.89
C LEU A 455 6.58 -14.00 -0.34
N PHE A 456 7.11 -14.02 0.88
CA PHE A 456 7.60 -15.24 1.53
C PHE A 456 6.50 -16.26 1.82
N GLU A 457 5.29 -15.76 2.16
CA GLU A 457 4.13 -16.61 2.41
C GLU A 457 3.62 -17.29 1.14
N LEU A 458 3.61 -16.56 0.00
CA LEU A 458 2.88 -16.99 -1.19
C LEU A 458 3.73 -17.59 -2.29
N CYS A 459 4.99 -17.13 -2.44
CA CYS A 459 5.78 -17.38 -3.64
C CYS A 459 6.58 -18.68 -3.58
N ASP A 460 6.66 -19.34 -4.72
CA ASP A 460 7.49 -20.54 -4.94
C ASP A 460 8.92 -20.14 -5.34
N ARG A 461 9.07 -19.01 -6.04
CA ARG A 461 10.34 -18.37 -6.42
C ARG A 461 10.24 -16.87 -6.18
N LEU A 462 11.35 -16.27 -5.78
CA LEU A 462 11.43 -14.83 -5.48
C LEU A 462 12.57 -14.17 -6.26
N TYR A 463 12.27 -13.01 -6.81
CA TYR A 463 13.22 -12.12 -7.46
C TYR A 463 13.18 -10.75 -6.79
N VAL A 464 14.27 -10.01 -6.91
CA VAL A 464 14.33 -8.60 -6.51
C VAL A 464 14.55 -7.75 -7.75
N ILE A 465 13.78 -6.66 -7.88
CA ILE A 465 13.97 -5.67 -8.94
C ILE A 465 14.48 -4.36 -8.36
N ASN A 466 15.55 -3.82 -8.93
CA ASN A 466 16.03 -2.48 -8.66
C ASN A 466 16.61 -1.86 -9.93
N ARG A 467 16.22 -0.63 -10.24
CA ARG A 467 16.65 0.14 -11.43
C ARG A 467 16.61 -0.67 -12.72
N GLY A 468 15.55 -1.47 -12.89
CA GLY A 468 15.33 -2.30 -14.07
C GLY A 468 16.13 -3.59 -14.13
N ARG A 469 16.98 -3.90 -13.16
CA ARG A 469 17.68 -5.17 -13.04
C ARG A 469 16.92 -6.11 -12.14
N VAL A 470 16.87 -7.39 -12.51
CA VAL A 470 16.19 -8.44 -11.76
C VAL A 470 17.19 -9.50 -11.38
N ALA A 471 17.22 -9.86 -10.10
CA ALA A 471 18.06 -10.95 -9.58
C ALA A 471 17.19 -11.96 -8.81
N GLU A 472 17.48 -13.25 -8.98
CA GLU A 472 16.79 -14.32 -8.25
C GLU A 472 17.33 -14.45 -6.82
N VAL A 473 16.43 -14.58 -5.86
CA VAL A 473 16.76 -14.87 -4.46
C VAL A 473 16.49 -16.33 -4.17
N ARG A 474 17.49 -17.04 -3.63
CA ARG A 474 17.29 -18.42 -3.20
C ARG A 474 16.41 -18.47 -1.96
N LEU A 475 15.18 -18.96 -2.14
CA LEU A 475 14.27 -19.21 -1.02
C LEU A 475 14.84 -20.34 -0.14
N GLY A 476 15.30 -19.99 1.06
CA GLY A 476 15.97 -20.89 2.02
C GLY A 476 17.07 -20.21 2.81
N GLN A 477 17.67 -19.19 2.27
CA GLN A 477 18.55 -18.25 2.96
C GLN A 477 17.80 -16.95 3.25
N GLN A 478 16.68 -17.03 3.95
CA GLN A 478 15.76 -15.92 4.20
C GLN A 478 16.40 -14.88 5.12
N ASN A 479 17.27 -14.07 4.54
CA ASN A 479 17.79 -12.89 5.21
C ASN A 479 17.03 -11.68 4.68
N MET A 480 15.97 -11.25 5.40
CA MET A 480 15.20 -10.05 5.06
C MET A 480 16.09 -8.81 4.87
N ALA A 481 17.18 -8.73 5.65
CA ALA A 481 18.12 -7.64 5.55
C ALA A 481 18.88 -7.66 4.20
N GLU A 482 19.28 -8.84 3.72
CA GLU A 482 19.97 -8.99 2.42
C GLU A 482 19.04 -8.60 1.25
N ILE A 483 17.80 -9.08 1.28
CA ILE A 483 16.79 -8.70 0.28
C ILE A 483 16.51 -7.20 0.33
N GLY A 484 16.42 -6.63 1.53
CA GLY A 484 16.29 -5.19 1.72
C GLY A 484 17.44 -4.39 1.11
N LEU A 485 18.69 -4.88 1.25
CA LEU A 485 19.85 -4.29 0.61
C LEU A 485 19.82 -4.41 -0.92
N MET A 486 19.38 -5.55 -1.44
CA MET A 486 19.17 -5.73 -2.89
C MET A 486 18.10 -4.79 -3.42
N MET A 487 16.98 -4.63 -2.70
CA MET A 487 15.93 -3.65 -3.05
C MET A 487 16.45 -2.21 -3.03
N ALA A 488 17.43 -1.91 -2.18
CA ALA A 488 18.13 -0.62 -2.13
C ALA A 488 19.20 -0.45 -3.22
N GLY A 489 19.50 -1.51 -4.01
CA GLY A 489 20.44 -1.47 -5.14
C GLY A 489 21.78 -2.11 -4.91
N HIS A 490 22.00 -2.75 -3.78
CA HIS A 490 23.21 -3.51 -3.48
C HIS A 490 23.05 -4.97 -3.96
N PHE A 491 23.09 -5.20 -5.27
CA PHE A 491 23.23 -6.55 -5.80
C PHE A 491 24.67 -7.04 -5.53
N ALA A 492 24.83 -8.29 -5.03
CA ALA A 492 26.12 -8.91 -4.98
C ALA A 492 26.68 -8.99 -6.41
N ASP A 493 27.83 -8.37 -6.67
CA ASP A 493 28.48 -8.42 -7.97
C ASP A 493 28.77 -9.88 -8.35
N GLU A 494 28.34 -10.29 -9.54
CA GLU A 494 28.69 -11.59 -10.15
C GLU A 494 30.17 -11.69 -10.56
N THR A 495 31.07 -10.99 -9.89
CA THR A 495 32.48 -10.88 -10.27
C THR A 495 33.44 -11.76 -9.47
N GLU A 496 32.95 -12.77 -8.70
CA GLU A 496 33.84 -13.76 -8.09
C GLU A 496 33.58 -15.20 -8.54
N SER A 497 33.62 -15.45 -9.84
CA SER A 497 33.85 -16.81 -10.36
C SER A 497 34.56 -16.77 -11.72
N ARG A 498 35.77 -16.22 -11.77
CA ARG A 498 36.76 -16.63 -12.75
C ARG A 498 37.73 -17.58 -12.02
N PRO A 499 37.77 -18.88 -12.36
CA PRO A 499 38.91 -19.70 -11.95
C PRO A 499 40.12 -19.19 -12.71
N GLU A 500 41.14 -18.80 -11.96
CA GLU A 500 42.48 -18.64 -12.51
C GLU A 500 42.90 -19.95 -13.19
N LYS A 501 43.32 -19.82 -14.42
CA LYS A 501 44.19 -20.76 -15.13
C LYS A 501 45.58 -20.18 -15.25
#